data_c127d0fbf8955e654f2a40c58a01bb14
#
_entry.id   c127d0fbf8955e654f2a40c58a01bb14
#
_cell.length_a   1.000
_cell.length_b   1.000
_cell.length_c   1.000
_cell.angle_alpha   90.00
_cell.angle_beta   90.00
_cell.angle_gamma   90.00
#
_symmetry.space_group_name_H-M   'P 1'
#
loop_
_entity.id
_entity.type
_entity.pdbx_description
1 polymer ?
#
loop_
_entity_poly.entity_id
_entity_poly.type
_entity_poly.pdbx_seq_one_letter_code
_entity_poly.pdbx_strand_id
1 'polypeptide(L)'
;VGFFGPFGTFTEQAVRSQADLAGGELVAFRTVPDVLDAVASGDVEYGVVPIENSIEGTVNFTQDALSFDYDLLIQREIVLNIEHCLLALPGTALADITTVLSIPVATAQCHRYLRENLPDAEVRAANSTADAARIVSTDKMAGAAAIAPCNAASLYGLDVVASNIEDHAGNQTRFVVVGRSGIPAPTGHDVTGIVVYQRADEPGSLISIL
;
A
#
# COMPACT_ATOMS: atom_id res chain seq x y z
N VAL A 1 -4.34 -14.65 7.40
CA VAL A 1 -4.44 -13.19 7.31
C VAL A 1 -4.71 -12.79 5.86
N GLY A 2 -5.82 -12.05 5.64
CA GLY A 2 -6.11 -11.45 4.35
C GLY A 2 -5.43 -10.08 4.19
N PHE A 3 -5.03 -9.71 3.00
CA PHE A 3 -4.47 -8.38 2.75
C PHE A 3 -4.78 -7.89 1.33
N PHE A 4 -4.80 -6.56 1.17
CA PHE A 4 -4.95 -5.94 -0.14
C PHE A 4 -3.68 -6.16 -0.97
N GLY A 5 -3.80 -7.10 -1.92
CA GLY A 5 -2.72 -7.60 -2.76
C GLY A 5 -2.47 -6.81 -4.04
N PRO A 6 -1.71 -7.40 -4.93
CA PRO A 6 -1.12 -8.74 -4.91
C PRO A 6 0.09 -8.86 -3.95
N PHE A 7 0.75 -10.03 -3.95
CA PHE A 7 2.05 -10.18 -3.31
C PHE A 7 3.09 -9.23 -3.93
N GLY A 8 4.04 -8.75 -3.12
CA GLY A 8 5.03 -7.75 -3.52
C GLY A 8 4.56 -6.29 -3.31
N THR A 9 3.39 -6.07 -2.69
CA THR A 9 2.87 -4.73 -2.36
C THR A 9 3.38 -4.22 -1.00
N PHE A 10 3.22 -2.91 -0.76
CA PHE A 10 3.46 -2.32 0.56
C PHE A 10 2.52 -2.89 1.63
N THR A 11 1.30 -3.30 1.27
CA THR A 11 0.39 -3.96 2.22
C THR A 11 0.95 -5.30 2.68
N GLU A 12 1.50 -6.13 1.78
CA GLU A 12 2.19 -7.35 2.18
C GLU A 12 3.39 -7.04 3.07
N GLN A 13 4.19 -6.03 2.72
CA GLN A 13 5.32 -5.60 3.54
C GLN A 13 4.89 -5.20 4.95
N ALA A 14 3.75 -4.49 5.08
CA ALA A 14 3.16 -4.14 6.38
C ALA A 14 2.77 -5.40 7.17
N VAL A 15 2.12 -6.39 6.55
CA VAL A 15 1.80 -7.68 7.20
C VAL A 15 3.08 -8.37 7.68
N ARG A 16 4.09 -8.46 6.82
CA ARG A 16 5.34 -9.17 7.14
C ARG A 16 6.20 -8.45 8.19
N SER A 17 5.99 -7.16 8.41
CA SER A 17 6.64 -6.42 9.50
C SER A 17 6.14 -6.82 10.89
N GLN A 18 5.01 -7.54 10.96
CA GLN A 18 4.37 -7.99 12.18
C GLN A 18 4.60 -9.50 12.35
N ALA A 19 5.46 -9.88 13.31
CA ALA A 19 5.89 -11.27 13.48
C ALA A 19 4.73 -12.26 13.73
N ASP A 20 3.69 -11.83 14.42
CA ASP A 20 2.49 -12.61 14.70
C ASP A 20 1.58 -12.80 13.47
N LEU A 21 1.55 -11.84 12.55
CA LEU A 21 0.80 -11.95 11.30
C LEU A 21 1.59 -12.69 10.23
N ALA A 22 2.90 -12.44 10.15
CA ALA A 22 3.78 -13.03 9.14
C ALA A 22 3.91 -14.55 9.23
N GLY A 23 3.71 -15.12 10.43
CA GLY A 23 3.79 -16.57 10.67
C GLY A 23 2.56 -17.36 10.21
N GLY A 24 1.47 -16.69 9.86
CA GLY A 24 0.24 -17.31 9.40
C GLY A 24 0.17 -17.47 7.88
N GLU A 25 -0.88 -18.15 7.42
CA GLU A 25 -1.20 -18.20 6.00
C GLU A 25 -1.63 -16.80 5.52
N LEU A 26 -0.99 -16.31 4.44
CA LEU A 26 -1.28 -15.02 3.84
C LEU A 26 -2.11 -15.21 2.57
N VAL A 27 -3.25 -14.50 2.49
CA VAL A 27 -4.16 -14.53 1.34
C VAL A 27 -4.26 -13.13 0.74
N ALA A 28 -3.83 -13.00 -0.51
CA ALA A 28 -3.91 -11.73 -1.24
C ALA A 28 -5.28 -11.58 -1.91
N PHE A 29 -5.96 -10.49 -1.66
CA PHE A 29 -7.24 -10.13 -2.27
C PHE A 29 -7.07 -8.99 -3.29
N ARG A 30 -7.96 -8.92 -4.26
CA ARG A 30 -7.86 -7.95 -5.36
C ARG A 30 -8.29 -6.55 -4.98
N THR A 31 -9.22 -6.44 -4.05
CA THR A 31 -9.79 -5.17 -3.61
C THR A 31 -9.86 -5.10 -2.09
N VAL A 32 -9.97 -3.89 -1.53
CA VAL A 32 -10.19 -3.70 -0.10
C VAL A 32 -11.52 -4.33 0.34
N PRO A 33 -12.66 -4.19 -0.38
CA PRO A 33 -13.87 -4.91 -0.01
C PRO A 33 -13.69 -6.41 0.09
N ASP A 34 -12.98 -7.04 -0.87
CA ASP A 34 -12.78 -8.48 -0.82
C ASP A 34 -12.06 -8.91 0.47
N VAL A 35 -11.11 -8.07 0.96
CA VAL A 35 -10.46 -8.30 2.26
C VAL A 35 -11.47 -8.21 3.40
N LEU A 36 -12.29 -7.15 3.41
CA LEU A 36 -13.27 -6.91 4.49
C LEU A 36 -14.37 -7.98 4.48
N ASP A 37 -14.85 -8.39 3.31
CA ASP A 37 -15.81 -9.50 3.14
C ASP A 37 -15.25 -10.80 3.69
N ALA A 38 -14.00 -11.13 3.38
CA ALA A 38 -13.35 -12.35 3.86
C ALA A 38 -13.16 -12.35 5.39
N VAL A 39 -12.93 -11.19 6.01
CA VAL A 39 -12.91 -11.07 7.47
C VAL A 39 -14.31 -11.20 8.05
N ALA A 40 -15.30 -10.52 7.47
CA ALA A 40 -16.68 -10.53 7.94
C ALA A 40 -17.30 -11.94 7.86
N SER A 41 -17.05 -12.68 6.77
CA SER A 41 -17.49 -14.07 6.60
C SER A 41 -16.73 -15.06 7.50
N GLY A 42 -15.51 -14.72 7.89
CA GLY A 42 -14.63 -15.59 8.68
C GLY A 42 -13.73 -16.50 7.87
N ASP A 43 -13.60 -16.24 6.57
CA ASP A 43 -12.65 -16.94 5.70
C ASP A 43 -11.20 -16.65 6.11
N VAL A 44 -10.96 -15.45 6.63
CA VAL A 44 -9.73 -15.06 7.30
C VAL A 44 -10.01 -14.45 8.67
N GLU A 45 -9.08 -14.62 9.60
CA GLU A 45 -9.21 -14.09 10.96
C GLU A 45 -9.00 -12.59 11.01
N TYR A 46 -7.98 -12.11 10.31
CA TYR A 46 -7.61 -10.70 10.22
C TYR A 46 -7.48 -10.24 8.77
N GLY A 47 -7.80 -8.96 8.53
CA GLY A 47 -7.55 -8.27 7.28
C GLY A 47 -6.59 -7.10 7.48
N VAL A 48 -5.70 -6.85 6.51
CA VAL A 48 -4.81 -5.70 6.52
C VAL A 48 -5.08 -4.84 5.29
N VAL A 49 -5.45 -3.59 5.52
CA VAL A 49 -5.82 -2.62 4.48
C VAL A 49 -5.21 -1.24 4.77
N PRO A 50 -4.85 -0.46 3.73
CA PRO A 50 -4.37 0.90 3.91
C PRO A 50 -5.53 1.82 4.31
N ILE A 51 -5.29 2.77 5.22
CA ILE A 51 -6.28 3.76 5.66
C ILE A 51 -5.87 5.20 5.37
N GLU A 52 -4.58 5.49 5.35
CA GLU A 52 -4.04 6.83 5.13
C GLU A 52 -2.61 6.77 4.58
N ASN A 53 -2.28 7.70 3.70
CA ASN A 53 -0.90 7.97 3.29
C ASN A 53 -0.56 9.43 3.58
N SER A 54 0.66 9.71 4.06
CA SER A 54 1.07 11.05 4.47
C SER A 54 1.13 12.08 3.34
N ILE A 55 1.21 11.65 2.08
CA ILE A 55 1.23 12.52 0.89
C ILE A 55 -0.15 12.57 0.23
N GLU A 56 -0.78 11.41 0.00
CA GLU A 56 -2.05 11.30 -0.72
C GLU A 56 -3.28 11.56 0.17
N GLY A 57 -3.08 11.50 1.51
CA GLY A 57 -4.16 11.66 2.46
C GLY A 57 -4.93 10.37 2.73
N THR A 58 -6.20 10.54 3.05
CA THR A 58 -7.10 9.46 3.46
C THR A 58 -7.40 8.49 2.31
N VAL A 59 -7.36 7.19 2.58
CA VAL A 59 -7.91 6.17 1.70
C VAL A 59 -9.42 6.12 1.96
N ASN A 60 -10.17 7.06 1.34
CA ASN A 60 -11.60 7.28 1.59
C ASN A 60 -12.41 5.99 1.53
N PHE A 61 -12.12 5.14 0.55
CA PHE A 61 -12.83 3.90 0.35
C PHE A 61 -12.73 2.94 1.56
N THR A 62 -11.54 2.80 2.15
CA THR A 62 -11.35 1.99 3.37
C THR A 62 -12.07 2.61 4.56
N GLN A 63 -11.99 3.94 4.68
CA GLN A 63 -12.60 4.65 5.80
C GLN A 63 -14.12 4.60 5.74
N ASP A 64 -14.70 4.80 4.56
CA ASP A 64 -16.15 4.72 4.35
C ASP A 64 -16.67 3.30 4.62
N ALA A 65 -16.00 2.29 4.07
CA ALA A 65 -16.37 0.90 4.28
C ALA A 65 -16.38 0.52 5.77
N LEU A 66 -15.33 0.87 6.51
CA LEU A 66 -15.25 0.59 7.96
C LEU A 66 -16.24 1.42 8.79
N SER A 67 -16.69 2.58 8.27
CA SER A 67 -17.62 3.45 8.99
C SER A 67 -19.09 3.10 8.76
N PHE A 68 -19.43 2.55 7.58
CA PHE A 68 -20.82 2.44 7.14
C PHE A 68 -21.23 1.03 6.72
N ASP A 69 -20.30 0.21 6.20
CA ASP A 69 -20.67 -1.03 5.53
C ASP A 69 -20.31 -2.28 6.34
N TYR A 70 -19.28 -2.21 7.20
CA TYR A 70 -18.76 -3.37 7.92
C TYR A 70 -18.72 -3.15 9.42
N ASP A 71 -19.25 -4.11 10.18
CA ASP A 71 -19.11 -4.19 11.65
C ASP A 71 -17.81 -4.94 12.00
N LEU A 72 -16.68 -4.32 11.67
CA LEU A 72 -15.34 -4.83 11.94
C LEU A 72 -14.59 -3.89 12.88
N LEU A 73 -13.76 -4.47 13.73
CA LEU A 73 -13.00 -3.74 14.73
C LEU A 73 -11.55 -3.55 14.27
N ILE A 74 -11.06 -2.31 14.31
CA ILE A 74 -9.64 -2.03 14.15
C ILE A 74 -8.91 -2.54 15.40
N GLN A 75 -8.02 -3.50 15.20
CA GLN A 75 -7.24 -4.12 16.27
C GLN A 75 -5.98 -3.33 16.59
N ARG A 76 -5.32 -2.81 15.57
CA ARG A 76 -4.10 -1.97 15.65
C ARG A 76 -3.82 -1.31 14.32
N GLU A 77 -2.92 -0.36 14.34
CA GLU A 77 -2.33 0.24 13.15
C GLU A 77 -0.91 -0.26 12.91
N ILE A 78 -0.49 -0.24 11.65
CA ILE A 78 0.87 -0.49 11.21
C ILE A 78 1.29 0.71 10.38
N VAL A 79 2.34 1.40 10.79
CA VAL A 79 2.91 2.52 10.02
C VAL A 79 4.14 2.03 9.28
N LEU A 80 4.15 2.17 7.96
CA LEU A 80 5.23 1.75 7.10
C LEU A 80 5.80 2.93 6.33
N ASN A 81 7.12 3.09 6.33
CA ASN A 81 7.80 4.00 5.41
C ASN A 81 7.68 3.46 3.99
N ILE A 82 7.32 4.33 3.06
CA ILE A 82 7.16 3.98 1.65
C ILE A 82 8.42 4.38 0.91
N GLU A 83 9.20 3.39 0.53
CA GLU A 83 10.44 3.53 -0.22
C GLU A 83 10.27 2.87 -1.58
N HIS A 84 10.46 3.65 -2.64
CA HIS A 84 10.32 3.16 -4.00
C HIS A 84 11.66 2.73 -4.57
N CYS A 85 11.66 1.57 -5.23
CA CYS A 85 12.80 1.06 -5.97
C CYS A 85 12.49 0.99 -7.47
N LEU A 86 13.52 1.20 -8.29
CA LEU A 86 13.50 0.93 -9.72
C LEU A 86 13.98 -0.50 -9.94
N LEU A 87 13.10 -1.37 -10.39
CA LEU A 87 13.34 -2.81 -10.56
C LEU A 87 13.35 -3.17 -12.04
N ALA A 88 14.35 -3.91 -12.50
CA ALA A 88 14.45 -4.33 -13.89
C ALA A 88 14.94 -5.78 -14.00
N LEU A 89 14.93 -6.34 -15.21
CA LEU A 89 15.49 -7.67 -15.46
C LEU A 89 16.98 -7.71 -15.06
N PRO A 90 17.48 -8.86 -14.58
CA PRO A 90 18.84 -8.98 -14.15
C PRO A 90 19.87 -8.52 -15.21
N GLY A 91 20.82 -7.71 -14.77
CA GLY A 91 21.87 -7.16 -15.62
C GLY A 91 21.46 -5.94 -16.46
N THR A 92 20.24 -5.41 -16.31
CA THR A 92 19.83 -4.18 -16.99
C THR A 92 20.51 -2.97 -16.35
N ALA A 93 21.28 -2.21 -17.16
CA ALA A 93 21.86 -0.95 -16.70
C ALA A 93 20.80 0.19 -16.73
N LEU A 94 20.97 1.19 -15.86
CA LEU A 94 20.07 2.35 -15.81
C LEU A 94 19.93 3.03 -17.19
N ALA A 95 21.03 3.15 -17.92
CA ALA A 95 21.06 3.77 -19.25
C ALA A 95 20.29 3.00 -20.34
N ASP A 96 19.99 1.72 -20.12
CA ASP A 96 19.28 0.87 -21.07
C ASP A 96 17.76 0.93 -20.86
N ILE A 97 17.30 1.62 -19.82
CA ILE A 97 15.88 1.72 -19.50
C ILE A 97 15.21 2.76 -20.39
N THR A 98 14.25 2.30 -21.18
CA THR A 98 13.45 3.12 -22.10
C THR A 98 11.96 3.15 -21.73
N THR A 99 11.53 2.32 -20.79
CA THR A 99 10.14 2.25 -20.33
C THR A 99 10.08 2.05 -18.82
N VAL A 100 9.21 2.81 -18.14
CA VAL A 100 8.97 2.68 -16.70
C VAL A 100 7.49 2.38 -16.46
N LEU A 101 7.22 1.32 -15.70
CA LEU A 101 5.88 0.90 -15.33
C LEU A 101 5.61 1.15 -13.85
N SER A 102 4.47 1.71 -13.51
CA SER A 102 3.91 1.71 -12.14
C SER A 102 2.48 2.25 -12.14
N ILE A 103 1.89 2.39 -10.94
CA ILE A 103 0.66 3.17 -10.78
C ILE A 103 0.96 4.67 -10.90
N PRO A 104 0.00 5.49 -11.37
CA PRO A 104 0.21 6.94 -11.55
C PRO A 104 0.72 7.66 -10.30
N VAL A 105 0.24 7.28 -9.13
CA VAL A 105 0.67 7.86 -7.85
C VAL A 105 2.17 7.61 -7.61
N ALA A 106 2.66 6.38 -7.79
CA ALA A 106 4.06 6.06 -7.56
C ALA A 106 4.99 6.74 -8.57
N THR A 107 4.56 6.85 -9.85
CA THR A 107 5.34 7.60 -10.85
C THR A 107 5.39 9.08 -10.54
N ALA A 108 4.28 9.66 -10.04
CA ALA A 108 4.25 11.06 -9.62
C ALA A 108 5.16 11.32 -8.41
N GLN A 109 5.23 10.39 -7.47
CA GLN A 109 6.11 10.47 -6.29
C GLN A 109 7.60 10.30 -6.62
N CYS A 110 7.95 9.81 -7.82
CA CYS A 110 9.32 9.63 -8.31
C CYS A 110 9.65 10.55 -9.50
N HIS A 111 8.84 11.58 -9.73
CA HIS A 111 8.91 12.41 -10.94
C HIS A 111 10.27 13.10 -11.12
N ARG A 112 10.86 13.63 -10.04
CA ARG A 112 12.17 14.31 -10.11
C ARG A 112 13.25 13.33 -10.51
N TYR A 113 13.30 12.14 -9.86
CA TYR A 113 14.26 11.10 -10.18
C TYR A 113 14.16 10.66 -11.65
N LEU A 114 12.93 10.41 -12.13
CA LEU A 114 12.70 10.01 -13.53
C LEU A 114 13.17 11.07 -14.51
N ARG A 115 12.84 12.33 -14.27
CA ARG A 115 13.25 13.44 -15.13
C ARG A 115 14.76 13.62 -15.19
N GLU A 116 15.48 13.40 -14.10
CA GLU A 116 16.93 13.58 -14.01
C GLU A 116 17.72 12.40 -14.59
N ASN A 117 17.21 11.17 -14.43
CA ASN A 117 17.96 9.95 -14.75
C ASN A 117 17.42 9.19 -15.98
N LEU A 118 16.13 9.37 -16.30
CA LEU A 118 15.43 8.67 -17.38
C LEU A 118 14.51 9.64 -18.16
N PRO A 119 15.03 10.78 -18.67
CA PRO A 119 14.19 11.84 -19.26
C PRO A 119 13.43 11.39 -20.51
N ASP A 120 13.96 10.41 -21.25
CA ASP A 120 13.38 9.91 -22.51
C ASP A 120 12.56 8.62 -22.32
N ALA A 121 12.44 8.10 -21.09
CA ALA A 121 11.71 6.87 -20.84
C ALA A 121 10.20 7.07 -20.93
N GLU A 122 9.52 6.18 -21.64
CA GLU A 122 8.07 6.12 -21.68
C GLU A 122 7.51 5.65 -20.33
N VAL A 123 6.57 6.40 -19.75
CA VAL A 123 5.88 5.99 -18.51
C VAL A 123 4.58 5.30 -18.84
N ARG A 124 4.39 4.08 -18.39
CA ARG A 124 3.19 3.25 -18.58
C ARG A 124 2.50 2.93 -17.26
N ALA A 125 1.17 3.03 -17.25
CA ALA A 125 0.39 2.70 -16.08
C ALA A 125 0.24 1.18 -15.90
N ALA A 126 0.29 0.74 -14.64
CA ALA A 126 -0.03 -0.63 -14.19
C ALA A 126 -1.11 -0.58 -13.11
N ASN A 127 -1.71 -1.73 -12.77
CA ASN A 127 -2.79 -1.80 -11.78
C ASN A 127 -2.29 -1.67 -10.33
N SER A 128 -1.05 -2.07 -10.07
CA SER A 128 -0.37 -1.88 -8.79
C SER A 128 1.15 -1.79 -9.03
N THR A 129 1.89 -1.32 -8.03
CA THR A 129 3.36 -1.31 -8.05
C THR A 129 3.92 -2.73 -8.20
N ALA A 130 3.34 -3.70 -7.50
CA ALA A 130 3.73 -5.11 -7.63
C ALA A 130 3.34 -5.72 -8.99
N ASP A 131 2.20 -5.32 -9.56
CA ASP A 131 1.79 -5.75 -10.90
C ASP A 131 2.77 -5.23 -11.97
N ALA A 132 3.26 -4.00 -11.82
CA ALA A 132 4.32 -3.47 -12.68
C ALA A 132 5.58 -4.35 -12.66
N ALA A 133 6.05 -4.74 -11.47
CA ALA A 133 7.20 -5.63 -11.32
C ALA A 133 6.92 -7.01 -11.93
N ARG A 134 5.73 -7.56 -11.70
CA ARG A 134 5.30 -8.83 -12.30
C ARG A 134 5.30 -8.78 -13.83
N ILE A 135 4.76 -7.72 -14.44
CA ILE A 135 4.73 -7.53 -15.89
C ILE A 135 6.15 -7.50 -16.46
N VAL A 136 7.05 -6.67 -15.91
CA VAL A 136 8.44 -6.58 -16.35
C VAL A 136 9.12 -7.95 -16.32
N SER A 137 8.91 -8.73 -15.26
CA SER A 137 9.48 -10.06 -15.09
C SER A 137 8.87 -11.09 -16.04
N THR A 138 7.53 -11.21 -16.04
CA THR A 138 6.81 -12.26 -16.77
C THR A 138 6.94 -12.10 -18.29
N ASP A 139 6.81 -10.85 -18.76
CA ASP A 139 6.88 -10.55 -20.20
C ASP A 139 8.33 -10.38 -20.69
N LYS A 140 9.31 -10.55 -19.78
CA LYS A 140 10.75 -10.40 -20.06
C LYS A 140 11.05 -9.11 -20.82
N MET A 141 10.50 -8.00 -20.35
CA MET A 141 10.56 -6.72 -21.04
C MET A 141 11.97 -6.11 -20.96
N ALA A 142 12.80 -6.41 -21.97
CA ALA A 142 14.12 -5.77 -22.07
C ALA A 142 13.99 -4.25 -22.17
N GLY A 143 14.81 -3.50 -21.44
CA GLY A 143 14.75 -2.03 -21.38
C GLY A 143 13.56 -1.48 -20.62
N ALA A 144 12.83 -2.30 -19.88
CA ALA A 144 11.76 -1.84 -19.00
C ALA A 144 12.14 -1.97 -17.52
N ALA A 145 11.65 -1.04 -16.72
CA ALA A 145 11.76 -1.08 -15.27
C ALA A 145 10.41 -0.83 -14.59
N ALA A 146 10.23 -1.36 -13.40
CA ALA A 146 9.06 -1.10 -12.57
C ALA A 146 9.43 -0.21 -11.37
N ILE A 147 8.58 0.74 -11.01
CA ILE A 147 8.65 1.38 -9.70
C ILE A 147 7.78 0.57 -8.75
N ALA A 148 8.42 -0.04 -7.75
CA ALA A 148 7.77 -0.94 -6.81
C ALA A 148 8.50 -0.95 -5.45
N PRO A 149 7.94 -1.60 -4.40
CA PRO A 149 8.68 -1.86 -3.17
C PRO A 149 9.92 -2.71 -3.47
N CYS A 150 11.04 -2.46 -2.77
CA CYS A 150 12.28 -3.20 -3.02
C CYS A 150 12.16 -4.71 -2.83
N ASN A 151 11.29 -5.16 -1.92
CA ASN A 151 11.04 -6.60 -1.68
C ASN A 151 10.41 -7.32 -2.88
N ALA A 152 9.74 -6.59 -3.77
CA ALA A 152 9.20 -7.15 -5.01
C ALA A 152 10.30 -7.68 -5.95
N ALA A 153 11.53 -7.16 -5.84
CA ALA A 153 12.66 -7.63 -6.64
C ALA A 153 12.92 -9.13 -6.44
N SER A 154 13.02 -9.58 -5.18
CA SER A 154 13.26 -10.99 -4.87
C SER A 154 12.08 -11.89 -5.26
N LEU A 155 10.84 -11.39 -5.10
CA LEU A 155 9.63 -12.14 -5.44
C LEU A 155 9.52 -12.40 -6.95
N TYR A 156 9.87 -11.41 -7.76
CA TYR A 156 9.72 -11.48 -9.22
C TYR A 156 11.02 -11.75 -9.97
N GLY A 157 12.13 -12.01 -9.27
CA GLY A 157 13.43 -12.30 -9.89
C GLY A 157 13.99 -11.13 -10.69
N LEU A 158 13.82 -9.91 -10.16
CA LEU A 158 14.34 -8.66 -10.73
C LEU A 158 15.52 -8.16 -9.91
N ASP A 159 16.37 -7.33 -10.54
CA ASP A 159 17.42 -6.59 -9.86
C ASP A 159 16.93 -5.21 -9.44
N VAL A 160 17.43 -4.72 -8.30
CA VAL A 160 17.24 -3.34 -7.87
C VAL A 160 18.27 -2.47 -8.58
N VAL A 161 17.81 -1.69 -9.56
CA VAL A 161 18.68 -0.76 -10.33
C VAL A 161 18.94 0.52 -9.53
N ALA A 162 17.94 1.01 -8.81
CA ALA A 162 18.05 2.15 -7.90
C ALA A 162 17.05 2.00 -6.75
N SER A 163 17.41 2.53 -5.58
CA SER A 163 16.57 2.54 -4.38
C SER A 163 16.36 3.96 -3.88
N ASN A 164 15.29 4.16 -3.07
CA ASN A 164 14.92 5.46 -2.50
C ASN A 164 14.79 6.54 -3.57
N ILE A 165 14.03 6.20 -4.62
CA ILE A 165 13.85 7.09 -5.78
C ILE A 165 12.66 8.06 -5.63
N GLU A 166 11.96 8.02 -4.50
CA GLU A 166 10.88 8.94 -4.18
C GLU A 166 11.38 10.37 -3.98
N ASP A 167 10.59 11.35 -4.42
CA ASP A 167 10.92 12.78 -4.37
C ASP A 167 10.90 13.34 -2.93
N HIS A 168 10.14 12.73 -2.05
CA HIS A 168 9.93 13.16 -0.67
C HIS A 168 10.24 12.03 0.30
N ALA A 169 11.33 12.18 1.05
CA ALA A 169 11.64 11.30 2.17
C ALA A 169 10.58 11.43 3.27
N GLY A 170 10.29 10.33 3.96
CA GLY A 170 9.32 10.32 5.06
C GLY A 170 7.86 10.10 4.60
N ASN A 171 7.64 9.67 3.36
CA ASN A 171 6.34 9.17 2.95
C ASN A 171 5.98 7.92 3.78
N GLN A 172 4.85 7.97 4.46
CA GLN A 172 4.36 6.89 5.30
C GLN A 172 2.95 6.50 4.91
N THR A 173 2.67 5.21 4.95
CA THR A 173 1.31 4.69 4.85
C THR A 173 0.93 4.04 6.17
N ARG A 174 -0.25 4.40 6.67
CA ARG A 174 -0.90 3.75 7.79
C ARG A 174 -1.82 2.67 7.27
N PHE A 175 -1.61 1.47 7.78
CA PHE A 175 -2.47 0.32 7.54
C PHE A 175 -3.20 -0.01 8.83
N VAL A 176 -4.40 -0.57 8.72
CA VAL A 176 -5.15 -1.09 9.87
C VAL A 176 -5.29 -2.59 9.76
N VAL A 177 -5.14 -3.26 10.89
CA VAL A 177 -5.49 -4.66 11.07
C VAL A 177 -6.92 -4.70 11.58
N VAL A 178 -7.81 -5.34 10.84
CA VAL A 178 -9.22 -5.47 11.19
C VAL A 178 -9.59 -6.91 11.51
N GLY A 179 -10.51 -7.09 12.45
CA GLY A 179 -11.03 -8.38 12.86
C GLY A 179 -12.49 -8.28 13.29
N ARG A 180 -13.18 -9.41 13.40
CA ARG A 180 -14.61 -9.48 13.80
C ARG A 180 -14.83 -9.25 15.29
N SER A 181 -13.86 -9.54 16.13
CA SER A 181 -13.97 -9.46 17.57
C SER A 181 -12.60 -9.31 18.24
N GLY A 182 -12.62 -8.92 19.48
CA GLY A 182 -11.41 -8.73 20.28
C GLY A 182 -10.92 -7.29 20.17
N ILE A 183 -10.88 -6.60 21.30
CA ILE A 183 -10.20 -5.32 21.44
C ILE A 183 -8.90 -5.63 22.17
N PRO A 184 -7.74 -5.31 21.60
CA PRO A 184 -6.46 -5.51 22.29
C PRO A 184 -6.44 -4.78 23.64
N ALA A 185 -5.66 -5.32 24.59
CA ALA A 185 -5.46 -4.63 25.86
C ALA A 185 -4.80 -3.25 25.60
N PRO A 186 -5.18 -2.21 26.37
CA PRO A 186 -4.58 -0.88 26.22
C PRO A 186 -3.06 -0.94 26.35
N THR A 187 -2.37 -0.24 25.44
CA THR A 187 -0.89 -0.15 25.40
C THR A 187 -0.37 1.11 26.09
N GLY A 188 -1.24 2.09 26.33
CA GLY A 188 -0.88 3.44 26.79
C GLY A 188 -0.49 4.40 25.65
N HIS A 189 -0.48 3.92 24.42
CA HIS A 189 -0.23 4.71 23.20
C HIS A 189 -1.32 4.46 22.15
N ASP A 190 -2.55 4.31 22.63
CA ASP A 190 -3.68 3.93 21.80
C ASP A 190 -4.30 5.15 21.11
N VAL A 191 -4.88 4.93 19.93
CA VAL A 191 -5.62 5.93 19.16
C VAL A 191 -7.07 5.45 19.03
N THR A 192 -8.01 6.37 19.21
CA THR A 192 -9.44 6.08 19.01
C THR A 192 -9.95 6.82 17.79
N GLY A 193 -10.50 6.08 16.82
CA GLY A 193 -11.22 6.65 15.69
C GLY A 193 -12.64 7.07 16.12
N ILE A 194 -13.04 8.29 15.76
CA ILE A 194 -14.39 8.81 16.02
C ILE A 194 -14.99 9.23 14.67
N VAL A 195 -16.21 8.75 14.39
CA VAL A 195 -17.01 9.21 13.25
C VAL A 195 -18.05 10.19 13.77
N VAL A 196 -18.02 11.42 13.27
CA VAL A 196 -18.93 12.49 13.71
C VAL A 196 -19.85 12.85 12.55
N TYR A 197 -21.17 12.77 12.80
CA TYR A 197 -22.19 13.20 11.85
C TYR A 197 -22.65 14.63 12.15
N GLN A 198 -22.51 15.47 11.14
CA GLN A 198 -23.06 16.82 11.20
C GLN A 198 -24.47 16.83 10.57
N ARG A 199 -25.48 17.24 11.36
CA ARG A 199 -26.88 17.32 10.89
C ARG A 199 -27.18 18.57 10.08
N ALA A 200 -26.42 19.63 10.28
CA ALA A 200 -26.55 20.90 9.56
C ALA A 200 -25.15 21.46 9.31
N ASP A 201 -24.94 22.03 8.15
CA ASP A 201 -23.68 22.70 7.78
C ASP A 201 -23.67 24.11 8.39
N GLU A 202 -23.40 24.18 9.71
CA GLU A 202 -23.29 25.45 10.47
C GLU A 202 -21.85 25.62 10.97
N PRO A 203 -21.29 26.84 10.87
CA PRO A 203 -19.97 27.12 11.40
C PRO A 203 -19.85 26.79 12.89
N GLY A 204 -18.88 25.95 13.25
CA GLY A 204 -18.61 25.56 14.64
C GLY A 204 -19.41 24.37 15.16
N SER A 205 -20.33 23.79 14.38
CA SER A 205 -21.16 22.65 14.81
C SER A 205 -20.35 21.42 15.17
N LEU A 206 -19.24 21.14 14.48
CA LEU A 206 -18.32 20.03 14.80
C LEU A 206 -17.68 20.21 16.18
N ILE A 207 -17.25 21.44 16.51
CA ILE A 207 -16.62 21.75 17.81
C ILE A 207 -17.61 21.59 18.96
N SER A 208 -18.90 21.82 18.72
CA SER A 208 -19.95 21.69 19.73
C SER A 208 -20.36 20.22 20.00
N ILE A 209 -19.97 19.29 19.16
CA ILE A 209 -20.23 17.85 19.30
C ILE A 209 -19.09 17.16 20.07
N LEU A 210 -17.88 17.65 19.94
CA LEU A 210 -16.68 17.18 20.64
C LEU A 210 -16.55 17.80 22.03
#